data_164b23b8b5b3c6675316f04819dab83e
#
_entry.id   164b23b8b5b3c6675316f04819dab83e
#
_cell.length_a   1.000
_cell.length_b   1.000
_cell.length_c   1.000
_cell.angle_alpha   90.00
_cell.angle_beta   90.00
_cell.angle_gamma   90.00
#
_symmetry.space_group_name_H-M   'P 1'
#
loop_
_entity.id
_entity.type
_entity.pdbx_description
1 polymer ?
#
loop_
_entity_poly.entity_id
_entity_poly.type
_entity_poly.pdbx_seq_one_letter_code
_entity_poly.pdbx_strand_id
1 'polypeptide(L)'
;MGAEVAMDGGHVLAASRASQALLGAATGRDWTAPVSHLDWTVAGTVTHMVESVLWYATDLAAGERELSTMDLRVRPESPPPDLVATVGAFATVLARVVDATPPGARGWHPFGLADASGFAAMACDELLVHSDDAARGLGVPFAPPDELAEATLRRLFPWAPAGVEPWPALLWANGRTDLPGQPRQVDWRWHCAPLAEWDGLNPSGRR
;
A
#
# COMPACT_ATOMS: atom_id res chain seq x y z
N MET A 1 -23.42 -0.78 -13.14
CA MET A 1 -22.91 -1.13 -11.80
C MET A 1 -21.80 -2.12 -12.05
N GLY A 2 -20.54 -1.64 -12.10
CA GLY A 2 -19.38 -2.51 -12.29
C GLY A 2 -19.29 -3.49 -11.12
N ALA A 3 -18.81 -4.71 -11.37
CA ALA A 3 -18.55 -5.67 -10.32
C ALA A 3 -17.60 -5.02 -9.30
N GLU A 4 -17.92 -5.16 -8.01
CA GLU A 4 -17.07 -4.71 -6.93
C GLU A 4 -15.70 -5.38 -7.08
N VAL A 5 -14.63 -4.59 -7.13
CA VAL A 5 -13.27 -5.12 -7.20
C VAL A 5 -12.89 -5.61 -5.82
N ALA A 6 -13.21 -6.87 -5.53
CA ALA A 6 -12.74 -7.53 -4.32
C ALA A 6 -11.26 -7.87 -4.50
N MET A 7 -10.39 -7.23 -3.72
CA MET A 7 -8.97 -7.57 -3.68
C MET A 7 -8.72 -8.68 -2.66
N ASP A 8 -7.77 -9.55 -2.96
CA ASP A 8 -7.45 -10.78 -2.22
C ASP A 8 -5.93 -10.94 -2.00
N GLY A 9 -5.52 -12.05 -1.41
CA GLY A 9 -4.11 -12.38 -1.20
C GLY A 9 -3.32 -12.49 -2.50
N GLY A 10 -3.96 -12.84 -3.63
CA GLY A 10 -3.33 -12.88 -4.94
C GLY A 10 -2.86 -11.50 -5.41
N HIS A 11 -3.63 -10.44 -5.14
CA HIS A 11 -3.26 -9.05 -5.41
C HIS A 11 -2.07 -8.61 -4.55
N VAL A 12 -2.08 -8.93 -3.25
CA VAL A 12 -0.95 -8.64 -2.33
C VAL A 12 0.34 -9.29 -2.83
N LEU A 13 0.28 -10.56 -3.25
CA LEU A 13 1.44 -11.26 -3.80
C LEU A 13 1.89 -10.68 -5.14
N ALA A 14 0.98 -10.18 -5.97
CA ALA A 14 1.32 -9.52 -7.23
C ALA A 14 2.06 -8.20 -6.99
N ALA A 15 1.58 -7.37 -6.06
CA ALA A 15 2.24 -6.14 -5.64
C ALA A 15 3.63 -6.42 -5.05
N SER A 16 3.73 -7.40 -4.18
CA SER A 16 5.01 -7.84 -3.60
C SER A 16 6.01 -8.27 -4.67
N ARG A 17 5.59 -9.04 -5.68
CA ARG A 17 6.47 -9.44 -6.79
C ARG A 17 6.97 -8.24 -7.60
N ALA A 18 6.11 -7.25 -7.87
CA ALA A 18 6.52 -6.02 -8.55
C ALA A 18 7.56 -5.24 -7.73
N SER A 19 7.33 -5.08 -6.42
CA SER A 19 8.27 -4.45 -5.50
C SER A 19 9.60 -5.20 -5.41
N GLN A 20 9.56 -6.53 -5.25
CA GLN A 20 10.77 -7.35 -5.18
C GLN A 20 11.58 -7.34 -6.48
N ALA A 21 10.93 -7.31 -7.64
CA ALA A 21 11.61 -7.23 -8.93
C ALA A 21 12.39 -5.91 -9.08
N LEU A 22 11.76 -4.78 -8.72
CA LEU A 22 12.41 -3.47 -8.69
C LEU A 22 13.59 -3.44 -7.72
N LEU A 23 13.29 -3.71 -6.43
CA LEU A 23 14.26 -3.57 -5.34
C LEU A 23 15.40 -4.57 -5.47
N GLY A 24 15.12 -5.80 -5.91
CA GLY A 24 16.11 -6.84 -6.16
C GLY A 24 17.11 -6.47 -7.26
N ALA A 25 16.63 -5.81 -8.34
CA ALA A 25 17.51 -5.31 -9.40
C ALA A 25 18.37 -4.12 -8.95
N ALA A 26 18.01 -3.45 -7.86
CA ALA A 26 18.66 -2.25 -7.34
C ALA A 26 19.47 -2.49 -6.04
N THR A 27 19.71 -3.74 -5.63
CA THR A 27 20.43 -4.05 -4.38
C THR A 27 21.88 -3.54 -4.35
N GLY A 28 22.49 -3.29 -5.49
CA GLY A 28 23.83 -2.70 -5.61
C GLY A 28 23.86 -1.16 -5.57
N ARG A 29 22.71 -0.49 -5.41
CA ARG A 29 22.62 0.97 -5.30
C ARG A 29 22.81 1.42 -3.85
N ASP A 30 22.85 2.74 -3.64
CA ASP A 30 22.94 3.34 -2.32
C ASP A 30 21.55 3.40 -1.65
N TRP A 31 21.29 2.50 -0.71
CA TRP A 31 20.03 2.45 0.06
C TRP A 31 19.99 3.44 1.22
N THR A 32 21.10 4.17 1.47
CA THR A 32 21.12 5.30 2.42
C THR A 32 20.71 6.61 1.75
N ALA A 33 20.51 6.62 0.44
CA ALA A 33 20.07 7.79 -0.31
C ALA A 33 18.72 8.31 0.22
N PRO A 34 18.54 9.64 0.32
CA PRO A 34 17.28 10.22 0.77
C PRO A 34 16.18 10.08 -0.28
N VAL A 35 14.94 9.93 0.19
CA VAL A 35 13.74 10.02 -0.65
C VAL A 35 13.21 11.45 -0.57
N SER A 36 13.19 12.17 -1.69
CA SER A 36 13.10 13.64 -1.78
C SER A 36 11.86 14.28 -1.13
N HIS A 37 10.81 13.54 -0.90
CA HIS A 37 9.53 14.04 -0.33
C HIS A 37 9.14 13.31 0.97
N LEU A 38 10.03 12.46 1.47
CA LEU A 38 9.91 11.79 2.76
C LEU A 38 11.15 12.14 3.59
N ASP A 39 10.99 12.16 4.92
CA ASP A 39 12.13 12.33 5.83
C ASP A 39 12.85 10.99 6.06
N TRP A 40 12.88 10.13 5.04
CA TRP A 40 13.43 8.77 5.10
C TRP A 40 14.49 8.53 4.03
N THR A 41 15.34 7.55 4.30
CA THR A 41 16.21 6.94 3.27
C THR A 41 15.42 5.87 2.50
N VAL A 42 15.99 5.37 1.41
CA VAL A 42 15.45 4.23 0.68
C VAL A 42 15.24 3.02 1.61
N ALA A 43 16.23 2.66 2.41
CA ALA A 43 16.09 1.57 3.39
C ALA A 43 14.98 1.86 4.41
N GLY A 44 14.88 3.09 4.91
CA GLY A 44 13.81 3.52 5.81
C GLY A 44 12.43 3.41 5.18
N THR A 45 12.29 3.77 3.90
CA THR A 45 11.03 3.62 3.14
C THR A 45 10.64 2.16 3.00
N VAL A 46 11.60 1.29 2.65
CA VAL A 46 11.34 -0.16 2.52
C VAL A 46 10.99 -0.79 3.87
N THR A 47 11.64 -0.40 4.96
CA THR A 47 11.28 -0.93 6.30
C THR A 47 9.88 -0.48 6.73
N HIS A 48 9.51 0.78 6.52
CA HIS A 48 8.15 1.26 6.77
C HIS A 48 7.11 0.46 5.99
N MET A 49 7.33 0.29 4.69
CA MET A 49 6.45 -0.48 3.81
C MET A 49 6.20 -1.91 4.33
N VAL A 50 7.26 -2.62 4.73
CA VAL A 50 7.10 -4.00 5.20
C VAL A 50 6.52 -4.08 6.60
N GLU A 51 6.83 -3.12 7.48
CA GLU A 51 6.20 -2.98 8.79
C GLU A 51 4.68 -2.79 8.65
N SER A 52 4.23 -1.88 7.77
CA SER A 52 2.82 -1.66 7.47
C SER A 52 2.12 -2.96 7.01
N VAL A 53 2.74 -3.70 6.08
CA VAL A 53 2.18 -4.96 5.56
C VAL A 53 2.01 -6.00 6.66
N LEU A 54 2.95 -6.12 7.60
CA LEU A 54 2.80 -7.08 8.71
C LEU A 54 1.81 -6.58 9.76
N TRP A 55 1.77 -5.26 10.03
CA TRP A 55 0.73 -4.67 10.87
C TRP A 55 -0.66 -5.00 10.34
N TYR A 56 -0.90 -4.86 9.05
CA TYR A 56 -2.20 -5.18 8.42
C TYR A 56 -2.59 -6.64 8.61
N ALA A 57 -1.62 -7.57 8.57
CA ALA A 57 -1.90 -8.98 8.85
C ALA A 57 -2.34 -9.19 10.31
N THR A 58 -1.68 -8.55 11.26
CA THR A 58 -1.99 -8.67 12.69
C THR A 58 -3.28 -7.96 13.06
N ASP A 59 -3.54 -6.77 12.51
CA ASP A 59 -4.77 -6.00 12.76
C ASP A 59 -6.02 -6.71 12.21
N LEU A 60 -5.92 -7.26 10.99
CA LEU A 60 -7.01 -8.05 10.42
C LEU A 60 -7.29 -9.31 11.26
N ALA A 61 -6.24 -9.99 11.72
CA ALA A 61 -6.38 -11.18 12.56
C ALA A 61 -6.87 -10.87 13.98
N ALA A 62 -6.54 -9.69 14.53
CA ALA A 62 -6.97 -9.26 15.87
C ALA A 62 -8.43 -8.82 15.92
N GLY A 63 -9.01 -8.41 14.77
CA GLY A 63 -10.41 -7.97 14.69
C GLY A 63 -10.60 -6.47 14.90
N GLU A 64 -11.77 -6.05 15.39
CA GLU A 64 -12.22 -4.65 15.35
C GLU A 64 -11.56 -3.72 16.38
N ARG A 65 -10.63 -4.21 17.18
CA ARG A 65 -9.92 -3.40 18.17
C ARG A 65 -8.46 -3.26 17.85
N GLU A 66 -7.93 -2.07 18.10
CA GLU A 66 -6.50 -1.79 17.96
C GLU A 66 -5.65 -2.80 18.73
N LEU A 67 -4.65 -3.34 18.07
CA LEU A 67 -3.64 -4.21 18.65
C LEU A 67 -2.48 -3.36 19.19
N SER A 68 -2.58 -2.94 20.46
CA SER A 68 -1.63 -2.01 21.10
C SER A 68 -0.53 -2.69 21.92
N THR A 69 -0.44 -4.02 21.89
CA THR A 69 0.50 -4.79 22.73
C THR A 69 1.81 -5.15 22.03
N MET A 70 1.97 -4.75 20.77
CA MET A 70 3.11 -5.12 19.94
C MET A 70 3.87 -3.87 19.49
N ASP A 71 5.19 -3.94 19.44
CA ASP A 71 6.05 -3.00 18.72
C ASP A 71 6.78 -3.78 17.63
N LEU A 72 6.60 -3.38 16.38
CA LEU A 72 7.20 -4.02 15.22
C LEU A 72 8.30 -3.13 14.65
N ARG A 73 9.49 -3.67 14.50
CA ARG A 73 10.64 -2.98 13.94
C ARG A 73 11.39 -3.86 12.96
N VAL A 74 11.57 -3.37 11.74
CA VAL A 74 12.49 -3.93 10.75
C VAL A 74 13.72 -3.03 10.71
N ARG A 75 14.90 -3.64 10.74
CA ARG A 75 16.17 -2.91 10.83
C ARG A 75 16.58 -2.33 9.48
N PRO A 76 16.59 -1.00 9.29
CA PRO A 76 16.94 -0.38 8.01
C PRO A 76 18.43 -0.56 7.65
N GLU A 77 19.28 -0.87 8.62
CA GLU A 77 20.69 -1.19 8.42
C GLU A 77 20.94 -2.62 7.89
N SER A 78 19.90 -3.43 7.74
CA SER A 78 20.00 -4.78 7.17
C SER A 78 20.47 -4.71 5.71
N PRO A 79 21.21 -5.73 5.23
CA PRO A 79 21.58 -5.80 3.82
C PRO A 79 20.37 -5.69 2.88
N PRO A 80 20.46 -4.94 1.78
CA PRO A 80 19.36 -4.80 0.83
C PRO A 80 18.71 -6.12 0.38
N PRO A 81 19.45 -7.19 0.06
CA PRO A 81 18.83 -8.48 -0.28
C PRO A 81 17.93 -9.05 0.83
N ASP A 82 18.29 -8.83 2.11
CA ASP A 82 17.52 -9.32 3.25
C ASP A 82 16.22 -8.50 3.41
N LEU A 83 16.29 -7.18 3.18
CA LEU A 83 15.10 -6.32 3.15
C LEU A 83 14.15 -6.74 2.03
N VAL A 84 14.67 -7.03 0.82
CA VAL A 84 13.86 -7.54 -0.30
C VAL A 84 13.21 -8.89 0.03
N ALA A 85 13.93 -9.79 0.70
CA ALA A 85 13.35 -11.06 1.17
C ALA A 85 12.22 -10.84 2.19
N THR A 86 12.39 -9.83 3.07
CA THR A 86 11.37 -9.46 4.07
C THR A 86 10.08 -8.96 3.41
N VAL A 87 10.16 -8.20 2.30
CA VAL A 87 8.98 -7.81 1.50
C VAL A 87 8.15 -9.03 1.11
N GLY A 88 8.80 -10.06 0.54
CA GLY A 88 8.12 -11.30 0.13
C GLY A 88 7.52 -12.09 1.29
N ALA A 89 8.26 -12.16 2.41
CA ALA A 89 7.84 -12.91 3.58
C ALA A 89 6.59 -12.29 4.23
N PHE A 90 6.59 -10.98 4.48
CA PHE A 90 5.47 -10.31 5.16
C PHE A 90 4.24 -10.22 4.27
N ALA A 91 4.41 -9.95 2.97
CA ALA A 91 3.32 -10.03 2.00
C ALA A 91 2.69 -11.43 1.94
N THR A 92 3.49 -12.49 2.06
CA THR A 92 2.99 -13.86 2.11
C THR A 92 2.17 -14.11 3.38
N VAL A 93 2.59 -13.58 4.53
CA VAL A 93 1.82 -13.68 5.79
C VAL A 93 0.47 -13.00 5.61
N LEU A 94 0.46 -11.74 5.16
CA LEU A 94 -0.79 -10.99 4.96
C LEU A 94 -1.71 -11.67 3.94
N ALA A 95 -1.18 -12.12 2.80
CA ALA A 95 -1.99 -12.81 1.79
C ALA A 95 -2.74 -14.02 2.38
N ARG A 96 -2.07 -14.82 3.20
CA ARG A 96 -2.70 -15.96 3.88
C ARG A 96 -3.75 -15.55 4.89
N VAL A 97 -3.52 -14.46 5.63
CA VAL A 97 -4.52 -13.92 6.58
C VAL A 97 -5.73 -13.40 5.82
N VAL A 98 -5.53 -12.63 4.74
CA VAL A 98 -6.61 -12.12 3.89
C VAL A 98 -7.47 -13.28 3.36
N ASP A 99 -6.84 -14.29 2.76
CA ASP A 99 -7.55 -15.43 2.15
C ASP A 99 -8.26 -16.33 3.17
N ALA A 100 -7.76 -16.36 4.41
CA ALA A 100 -8.38 -17.13 5.51
C ALA A 100 -9.45 -16.35 6.29
N THR A 101 -9.58 -15.05 6.05
CA THR A 101 -10.51 -14.19 6.79
C THR A 101 -11.96 -14.48 6.37
N PRO A 102 -12.87 -14.80 7.31
CA PRO A 102 -14.26 -15.05 6.98
C PRO A 102 -14.96 -13.84 6.37
N PRO A 103 -15.94 -14.06 5.46
CA PRO A 103 -16.76 -12.95 4.94
C PRO A 103 -17.41 -12.16 6.08
N GLY A 104 -17.38 -10.84 5.98
CA GLY A 104 -17.95 -9.92 6.98
C GLY A 104 -17.07 -9.64 8.19
N ALA A 105 -15.96 -10.37 8.39
CA ALA A 105 -14.99 -10.01 9.43
C ALA A 105 -14.33 -8.65 9.12
N ARG A 106 -13.99 -7.92 10.19
CA ARG A 106 -13.34 -6.59 10.12
C ARG A 106 -12.09 -6.58 10.98
N GLY A 107 -11.09 -5.83 10.54
CA GLY A 107 -9.93 -5.44 11.32
C GLY A 107 -9.91 -3.94 11.60
N TRP A 108 -9.27 -3.55 12.66
CA TRP A 108 -9.07 -2.15 13.00
C TRP A 108 -7.98 -1.50 12.13
N HIS A 109 -8.20 -0.25 11.75
CA HIS A 109 -7.20 0.61 11.12
C HIS A 109 -7.47 2.06 11.56
N PRO A 110 -6.46 2.95 11.69
CA PRO A 110 -6.66 4.36 12.09
C PRO A 110 -7.69 5.12 11.24
N PHE A 111 -7.90 4.73 10.00
CA PHE A 111 -8.88 5.35 9.09
C PHE A 111 -10.26 4.68 9.12
N GLY A 112 -10.46 3.64 9.94
CA GLY A 112 -11.74 2.95 10.10
C GLY A 112 -11.63 1.43 10.02
N LEU A 113 -12.74 0.73 10.29
CA LEU A 113 -12.79 -0.72 10.20
C LEU A 113 -12.76 -1.17 8.74
N ALA A 114 -11.78 -2.00 8.39
CA ALA A 114 -11.60 -2.54 7.05
C ALA A 114 -11.96 -4.03 6.98
N ASP A 115 -12.46 -4.47 5.84
CA ASP A 115 -12.60 -5.88 5.52
C ASP A 115 -11.29 -6.47 4.94
N ALA A 116 -11.27 -7.77 4.67
CA ALA A 116 -10.10 -8.43 4.08
C ALA A 116 -9.67 -7.78 2.75
N SER A 117 -10.64 -7.37 1.90
CA SER A 117 -10.37 -6.67 0.63
C SER A 117 -9.79 -5.29 0.86
N GLY A 118 -10.20 -4.57 1.91
CA GLY A 118 -9.60 -3.30 2.31
C GLY A 118 -8.14 -3.45 2.73
N PHE A 119 -7.84 -4.43 3.57
CA PHE A 119 -6.46 -4.72 3.98
C PHE A 119 -5.57 -5.16 2.82
N ALA A 120 -6.09 -5.98 1.90
CA ALA A 120 -5.37 -6.35 0.68
C ALA A 120 -5.05 -5.13 -0.18
N ALA A 121 -6.02 -4.22 -0.34
CA ALA A 121 -5.84 -3.00 -1.12
C ALA A 121 -4.85 -2.03 -0.48
N MET A 122 -4.94 -1.81 0.85
CA MET A 122 -3.99 -0.97 1.58
C MET A 122 -2.57 -1.50 1.45
N ALA A 123 -2.38 -2.82 1.56
CA ALA A 123 -1.07 -3.42 1.35
C ALA A 123 -0.55 -3.27 -0.08
N CYS A 124 -1.42 -3.38 -1.09
CA CYS A 124 -1.03 -3.10 -2.47
C CYS A 124 -0.60 -1.65 -2.64
N ASP A 125 -1.31 -0.70 -2.05
CA ASP A 125 -0.97 0.72 -2.08
C ASP A 125 0.39 0.99 -1.43
N GLU A 126 0.62 0.48 -0.20
CA GLU A 126 1.91 0.57 0.49
C GLU A 126 3.06 -0.01 -0.36
N LEU A 127 2.86 -1.22 -0.89
CA LEU A 127 3.89 -1.89 -1.69
C LEU A 127 4.21 -1.14 -2.99
N LEU A 128 3.20 -0.63 -3.69
CA LEU A 128 3.39 0.02 -4.98
C LEU A 128 3.90 1.46 -4.82
N VAL A 129 3.26 2.25 -3.97
CA VAL A 129 3.60 3.68 -3.81
C VAL A 129 4.97 3.84 -3.16
N HIS A 130 5.28 3.09 -2.10
CA HIS A 130 6.60 3.16 -1.49
C HIS A 130 7.70 2.49 -2.33
N SER A 131 7.36 1.57 -3.24
CA SER A 131 8.32 1.12 -4.26
C SER A 131 8.69 2.25 -5.24
N ASP A 132 7.72 3.10 -5.64
CA ASP A 132 8.01 4.29 -6.46
C ASP A 132 8.85 5.31 -5.69
N ASP A 133 8.51 5.53 -4.42
CA ASP A 133 9.28 6.41 -3.53
C ASP A 133 10.75 5.92 -3.44
N ALA A 134 10.95 4.63 -3.20
CA ALA A 134 12.29 4.01 -3.17
C ALA A 134 12.99 4.08 -4.53
N ALA A 135 12.27 3.81 -5.64
CA ALA A 135 12.80 3.87 -6.99
C ALA A 135 13.34 5.27 -7.33
N ARG A 136 12.62 6.32 -6.93
CA ARG A 136 13.08 7.72 -7.09
C ARG A 136 14.36 7.97 -6.30
N GLY A 137 14.47 7.50 -5.05
CA GLY A 137 15.68 7.61 -4.24
C GLY A 137 16.87 6.85 -4.85
N LEU A 138 16.61 5.71 -5.49
CA LEU A 138 17.62 4.88 -6.18
C LEU A 138 17.97 5.37 -7.61
N GLY A 139 17.22 6.32 -8.16
CA GLY A 139 17.38 6.82 -9.53
C GLY A 139 17.07 5.76 -10.59
N VAL A 140 16.03 4.94 -10.36
CA VAL A 140 15.57 3.90 -11.29
C VAL A 140 14.07 4.08 -11.60
N PRO A 141 13.59 3.67 -12.79
CA PRO A 141 12.17 3.75 -13.10
C PRO A 141 11.37 2.65 -12.39
N PHE A 142 10.11 2.96 -12.07
CA PHE A 142 9.13 1.97 -11.62
C PHE A 142 7.77 2.25 -12.26
N ALA A 143 7.10 1.20 -12.70
CA ALA A 143 5.70 1.21 -13.08
C ALA A 143 5.12 -0.18 -12.78
N PRO A 144 4.08 -0.27 -11.94
CA PRO A 144 3.40 -1.54 -11.68
C PRO A 144 2.50 -1.93 -12.86
N PRO A 145 1.99 -3.18 -12.90
CA PRO A 145 0.93 -3.56 -13.84
C PRO A 145 -0.31 -2.66 -13.68
N ASP A 146 -0.85 -2.18 -14.80
CA ASP A 146 -1.98 -1.24 -14.82
C ASP A 146 -3.22 -1.81 -14.13
N GLU A 147 -3.52 -3.10 -14.32
CA GLU A 147 -4.67 -3.75 -13.66
C GLU A 147 -4.55 -3.73 -12.14
N LEU A 148 -3.32 -3.84 -11.62
CA LEU A 148 -3.08 -3.81 -10.18
C LEU A 148 -3.23 -2.38 -9.62
N ALA A 149 -2.69 -1.39 -10.34
CA ALA A 149 -2.86 0.02 -9.99
C ALA A 149 -4.35 0.42 -10.04
N GLU A 150 -5.09 0.00 -11.07
CA GLU A 150 -6.54 0.25 -11.20
C GLU A 150 -7.34 -0.39 -10.06
N ALA A 151 -7.09 -1.67 -9.76
CA ALA A 151 -7.78 -2.37 -8.68
C ALA A 151 -7.55 -1.67 -7.33
N THR A 152 -6.31 -1.32 -7.01
CA THR A 152 -5.94 -0.60 -5.80
C THR A 152 -6.61 0.76 -5.72
N LEU A 153 -6.52 1.55 -6.81
CA LEU A 153 -7.13 2.88 -6.92
C LEU A 153 -8.64 2.82 -6.66
N ARG A 154 -9.36 1.94 -7.37
CA ARG A 154 -10.82 1.85 -7.27
C ARG A 154 -11.27 1.35 -5.91
N ARG A 155 -10.50 0.47 -5.28
CA ARG A 155 -10.85 -0.06 -3.97
C ARG A 155 -10.65 0.96 -2.85
N LEU A 156 -9.59 1.75 -2.88
CA LEU A 156 -9.23 2.67 -1.79
C LEU A 156 -9.67 4.12 -2.01
N PHE A 157 -9.75 4.54 -3.27
CA PHE A 157 -10.05 5.91 -3.67
C PHE A 157 -11.21 5.95 -4.67
N PRO A 158 -12.41 5.48 -4.27
CA PRO A 158 -13.55 5.38 -5.20
C PRO A 158 -14.00 6.74 -5.77
N TRP A 159 -13.56 7.84 -5.18
CA TRP A 159 -13.75 9.21 -5.69
C TRP A 159 -12.69 9.65 -6.71
N ALA A 160 -11.67 8.82 -6.99
CA ALA A 160 -10.64 9.20 -7.94
C ALA A 160 -11.23 9.46 -9.33
N PRO A 161 -10.69 10.44 -10.09
CA PRO A 161 -11.24 10.80 -11.38
C PRO A 161 -11.24 9.63 -12.35
N ALA A 162 -12.32 9.53 -13.13
CA ALA A 162 -12.41 8.56 -14.21
C ALA A 162 -11.66 9.06 -15.46
N GLY A 163 -11.19 8.13 -16.31
CA GLY A 163 -10.56 8.46 -17.59
C GLY A 163 -9.11 8.96 -17.47
N VAL A 164 -8.49 8.76 -16.34
CA VAL A 164 -7.06 8.99 -16.11
C VAL A 164 -6.35 7.64 -16.02
N GLU A 165 -5.12 7.57 -16.52
CA GLU A 165 -4.29 6.37 -16.39
C GLU A 165 -4.17 5.95 -14.93
N PRO A 166 -4.31 4.65 -14.59
CA PRO A 166 -4.45 4.18 -13.22
C PRO A 166 -3.25 4.52 -12.33
N TRP A 167 -2.03 4.33 -12.82
CA TRP A 167 -0.83 4.57 -12.03
C TRP A 167 -0.63 6.04 -11.67
N PRO A 168 -0.66 7.00 -12.60
CA PRO A 168 -0.66 8.43 -12.27
C PRO A 168 -1.80 8.84 -11.33
N ALA A 169 -2.99 8.26 -11.48
CA ALA A 169 -4.12 8.56 -10.62
C ALA A 169 -3.91 8.03 -9.18
N LEU A 170 -3.30 6.84 -9.02
CA LEU A 170 -2.95 6.29 -7.71
C LEU A 170 -1.88 7.14 -7.02
N LEU A 171 -0.85 7.56 -7.74
CA LEU A 171 0.18 8.49 -7.22
C LEU A 171 -0.42 9.84 -6.82
N TRP A 172 -1.37 10.36 -7.61
CA TRP A 172 -2.08 11.60 -7.28
C TRP A 172 -2.91 11.45 -6.00
N ALA A 173 -3.65 10.36 -5.85
CA ALA A 173 -4.49 10.09 -4.69
C ALA A 173 -3.66 10.00 -3.40
N ASN A 174 -2.43 9.49 -3.51
CA ASN A 174 -1.44 9.38 -2.44
C ASN A 174 -0.57 10.66 -2.28
N GLY A 175 -0.89 11.75 -2.94
CA GLY A 175 -0.18 13.02 -2.82
C GLY A 175 1.23 13.04 -3.41
N ARG A 176 1.55 12.15 -4.36
CA ARG A 176 2.89 12.03 -4.99
C ARG A 176 3.04 12.85 -6.26
N THR A 177 1.96 13.15 -6.95
CA THR A 177 1.99 13.90 -8.20
C THR A 177 0.71 14.74 -8.39
N ASP A 178 0.78 15.72 -9.27
CA ASP A 178 -0.41 16.45 -9.77
C ASP A 178 -0.98 15.72 -10.99
N LEU A 179 -2.29 15.86 -11.23
CA LEU A 179 -2.93 15.53 -12.51
C LEU A 179 -3.29 16.80 -13.26
N PRO A 180 -3.52 16.73 -14.59
CA PRO A 180 -3.94 17.90 -15.36
C PRO A 180 -5.18 18.58 -14.75
N GLY A 181 -5.02 19.82 -14.29
CA GLY A 181 -6.08 20.59 -13.64
C GLY A 181 -6.45 20.16 -12.20
N GLN A 182 -5.73 19.22 -11.61
CA GLN A 182 -5.97 18.75 -10.26
C GLN A 182 -4.66 18.65 -9.47
N PRO A 183 -4.42 19.51 -8.46
CA PRO A 183 -3.27 19.37 -7.60
C PRO A 183 -3.31 18.05 -6.82
N ARG A 184 -2.13 17.54 -6.45
CA ARG A 184 -2.02 16.34 -5.62
C ARG A 184 -2.84 16.46 -4.33
N GLN A 185 -3.31 15.34 -3.84
CA GLN A 185 -4.07 15.31 -2.61
C GLN A 185 -3.18 15.67 -1.41
N VAL A 186 -3.73 16.42 -0.47
CA VAL A 186 -3.13 16.72 0.84
C VAL A 186 -4.05 16.16 1.91
N ASP A 187 -3.49 15.73 3.05
CA ASP A 187 -4.26 15.12 4.15
C ASP A 187 -5.18 13.99 3.64
N TRP A 188 -4.69 13.23 2.67
CA TRP A 188 -5.44 12.15 2.05
C TRP A 188 -5.70 11.00 3.02
N ARG A 189 -6.79 10.27 2.77
CA ARG A 189 -7.17 9.06 3.51
C ARG A 189 -7.76 8.03 2.56
N TRP A 190 -7.57 6.77 2.86
CA TRP A 190 -8.26 5.69 2.19
C TRP A 190 -9.72 5.58 2.62
N HIS A 191 -10.57 5.04 1.75
CA HIS A 191 -11.81 4.40 2.14
C HIS A 191 -11.51 2.93 2.49
N CYS A 192 -11.32 2.65 3.79
CA CYS A 192 -10.92 1.32 4.25
C CYS A 192 -12.07 0.32 4.29
N ALA A 193 -13.29 0.79 4.62
CA ALA A 193 -14.48 -0.05 4.74
C ALA A 193 -14.89 -0.67 3.38
N PRO A 194 -15.76 -1.68 3.33
CA PRO A 194 -16.32 -2.18 2.07
C PRO A 194 -16.88 -1.07 1.21
N LEU A 195 -16.73 -1.18 -0.12
CA LEU A 195 -17.22 -0.15 -1.05
C LEU A 195 -18.73 0.10 -0.96
N ALA A 196 -19.50 -0.92 -0.56
CA ALA A 196 -20.93 -0.77 -0.32
C ALA A 196 -21.27 0.21 0.83
N GLU A 197 -20.32 0.50 1.71
CA GLU A 197 -20.47 1.45 2.82
C GLU A 197 -19.94 2.85 2.49
N TRP A 198 -19.42 3.06 1.26
CA TRP A 198 -18.94 4.38 0.85
C TRP A 198 -20.09 5.37 0.68
N ASP A 199 -19.99 6.52 1.35
CA ASP A 199 -20.99 7.59 1.36
C ASP A 199 -21.00 8.48 0.11
N GLY A 200 -20.15 8.17 -0.89
CA GLY A 200 -20.01 8.98 -2.09
C GLY A 200 -19.08 10.20 -1.95
N LEU A 201 -18.41 10.35 -0.81
CA LEU A 201 -17.61 11.52 -0.51
C LEU A 201 -16.11 11.17 -0.36
N ASN A 202 -15.24 12.12 -0.73
CA ASN A 202 -13.81 12.02 -0.45
C ASN A 202 -13.56 12.27 1.05
N PRO A 203 -12.97 11.33 1.82
CA PRO A 203 -12.68 11.51 3.24
C PRO A 203 -11.47 12.41 3.52
N SER A 204 -10.68 12.74 2.50
CA SER A 204 -9.47 13.59 2.65
C SER A 204 -9.86 14.96 3.22
N GLY A 205 -9.02 15.47 4.15
CA GLY A 205 -9.28 16.76 4.82
C GLY A 205 -10.40 16.74 5.88
N ARG A 206 -11.05 15.61 6.15
CA ARG A 206 -12.00 15.46 7.26
C ARG A 206 -11.24 15.02 8.52
N ARG A 207 -11.39 15.78 9.59
CA ARG A 207 -10.87 15.46 10.94
C ARG A 207 -11.90 14.68 11.73
#